data_76dc670c5d22401c7cb7e36ad10d2405
#
_entry.id   76dc670c5d22401c7cb7e36ad10d2405
#
_cell.length_a   1.000
_cell.length_b   1.000
_cell.length_c   1.000
_cell.angle_alpha   90.00
_cell.angle_beta   90.00
_cell.angle_gamma   90.00
#
_symmetry.space_group_name_H-M   'P 1'
#
loop_
_entity.id
_entity.type
_entity.pdbx_description
1 polymer ?
#
loop_
_entity_poly.entity_id
_entity_poly.type
_entity_poly.pdbx_seq_one_letter_code
_entity_poly.pdbx_strand_id
1 'polypeptide(L)'
;MTYKSRIALTLAAILMPLVPVHAADYDPPIYVDQAPDYQPVEVGSGWYLRGDVGYAVSHPFTDENNALGLVNFSQSSSLFTGSVGIGYHLNDYLRLELNGGILPSNEFGDHALVPNGCAGTTNSLFPDGNGGFIIVPTAATQDCMASNYGTNKGYSVMANGYVDLGTYVGITPYIGGGIGVAYNRYFKTQGERECVEIAPDATSGAGGFACNDPAGYRGSEDSQAKFNLAYSIGAGLSYQVSKNVSLDFGYEYFSVPGGKYVAYDGGAFNIHKGINYQTVKLGLRYDLW
;
A
#
# COMPACT_ATOMS: atom_id res chain seq x y z
N MET A 1 -24.94 1.41 16.08
CA MET A 1 -23.71 0.70 16.52
C MET A 1 -23.68 -0.65 15.83
N THR A 2 -22.79 -0.85 14.90
CA THR A 2 -22.68 -2.06 14.08
C THR A 2 -22.05 -3.21 14.87
N TYR A 3 -22.38 -4.44 14.53
CA TYR A 3 -21.93 -5.69 15.17
C TYR A 3 -20.39 -5.78 15.35
N LYS A 4 -19.64 -5.16 14.44
CA LYS A 4 -18.17 -5.07 14.48
C LYS A 4 -17.62 -4.24 15.66
N SER A 5 -18.36 -3.24 16.12
CA SER A 5 -17.97 -2.41 17.27
C SER A 5 -18.13 -3.14 18.62
N ARG A 6 -19.02 -4.12 18.69
CA ARG A 6 -19.26 -4.89 19.92
C ARG A 6 -18.19 -5.96 20.16
N ILE A 7 -17.62 -6.51 19.08
CA ILE A 7 -16.55 -7.52 19.16
C ILE A 7 -15.24 -6.88 19.64
N ALA A 8 -14.94 -5.66 19.20
CA ALA A 8 -13.74 -4.95 19.63
C ALA A 8 -13.76 -4.57 21.12
N LEU A 9 -14.94 -4.21 21.65
CA LEU A 9 -15.11 -3.90 23.08
C LEU A 9 -15.02 -5.14 23.97
N THR A 10 -15.50 -6.30 23.50
CA THR A 10 -15.42 -7.57 24.26
C THR A 10 -14.00 -8.12 24.30
N LEU A 11 -13.20 -7.96 23.22
CA LEU A 11 -11.80 -8.37 23.24
C LEU A 11 -10.94 -7.51 24.18
N ALA A 12 -11.22 -6.21 24.27
CA ALA A 12 -10.51 -5.31 25.19
C ALA A 12 -10.80 -5.63 26.67
N ALA A 13 -11.99 -6.12 26.99
CA ALA A 13 -12.37 -6.49 28.35
C ALA A 13 -11.77 -7.81 28.83
N ILE A 14 -11.41 -8.72 27.92
CA ILE A 14 -10.82 -10.03 28.25
C ILE A 14 -9.31 -9.93 28.55
N LEU A 15 -8.66 -8.85 28.11
CA LEU A 15 -7.22 -8.61 28.29
C LEU A 15 -6.86 -7.85 29.58
N MET A 16 -7.84 -7.52 30.47
CA MET A 16 -7.49 -6.97 31.77
C MET A 16 -7.06 -8.10 32.71
N PRO A 17 -5.80 -8.13 33.17
CA PRO A 17 -5.38 -9.08 34.18
C PRO A 17 -6.10 -8.77 35.49
N LEU A 18 -6.88 -9.71 36.00
CA LEU A 18 -7.35 -9.73 37.36
C LEU A 18 -6.14 -9.98 38.28
N VAL A 19 -5.50 -8.93 38.73
CA VAL A 19 -4.43 -9.03 39.73
C VAL A 19 -5.12 -9.26 41.09
N PRO A 20 -4.95 -10.40 41.74
CA PRO A 20 -5.38 -10.55 43.13
C PRO A 20 -4.47 -9.67 44.01
N VAL A 21 -5.08 -8.70 44.67
CA VAL A 21 -4.40 -7.92 45.72
C VAL A 21 -4.28 -8.84 46.93
N HIS A 22 -3.09 -9.41 47.12
CA HIS A 22 -2.73 -10.01 48.38
C HIS A 22 -2.10 -8.94 49.27
N ALA A 23 -2.88 -8.41 50.19
CA ALA A 23 -2.33 -7.74 51.37
C ALA A 23 -1.78 -8.85 52.30
N ALA A 24 -0.47 -9.03 52.27
CA ALA A 24 0.24 -9.82 53.29
C ALA A 24 1.10 -8.88 54.11
N ASP A 25 0.59 -8.58 55.27
CA ASP A 25 1.36 -7.96 56.36
C ASP A 25 2.32 -9.06 56.86
N TYR A 26 3.55 -9.03 56.40
CA TYR A 26 4.64 -9.84 56.95
C TYR A 26 5.89 -8.95 57.07
N ASP A 27 6.18 -8.53 58.27
CA ASP A 27 7.36 -7.80 58.62
C ASP A 27 8.50 -8.82 58.84
N PRO A 28 9.43 -9.03 57.88
CA PRO A 28 10.60 -9.87 58.11
C PRO A 28 11.63 -9.09 58.88
N PRO A 29 12.37 -9.75 59.78
CA PRO A 29 13.44 -9.10 60.56
C PRO A 29 14.46 -8.47 59.63
N ILE A 30 14.79 -7.20 59.87
CA ILE A 30 15.78 -6.45 59.14
C ILE A 30 17.17 -7.04 59.46
N TYR A 31 17.69 -7.89 58.57
CA TYR A 31 19.11 -8.20 58.56
C TYR A 31 19.85 -7.06 57.85
N VAL A 32 20.40 -6.16 58.67
CA VAL A 32 21.34 -5.14 58.21
C VAL A 32 22.70 -5.82 58.14
N ASP A 33 23.01 -6.53 57.08
CA ASP A 33 24.40 -6.83 56.71
C ASP A 33 24.50 -7.47 55.30
N GLN A 34 24.08 -6.72 54.30
CA GLN A 34 24.65 -6.82 52.95
C GLN A 34 24.47 -5.44 52.32
N ALA A 35 25.60 -4.73 52.14
CA ALA A 35 25.59 -3.63 51.19
C ALA A 35 24.96 -4.10 49.89
N PRO A 36 24.03 -3.33 49.28
CA PRO A 36 23.47 -3.71 47.99
C PRO A 36 24.65 -3.99 47.07
N ASP A 37 24.68 -5.22 46.55
CA ASP A 37 25.61 -5.61 45.50
C ASP A 37 25.35 -4.65 44.36
N TYR A 38 26.22 -3.66 44.23
CA TYR A 38 26.16 -2.67 43.17
C TYR A 38 26.52 -3.44 41.90
N GLN A 39 25.55 -4.06 41.29
CA GLN A 39 25.73 -4.53 39.91
C GLN A 39 25.94 -3.25 39.10
N PRO A 40 27.14 -3.06 38.52
CA PRO A 40 27.30 -1.98 37.58
C PRO A 40 26.19 -2.15 36.55
N VAL A 41 25.32 -1.17 36.40
CA VAL A 41 24.44 -1.09 35.24
C VAL A 41 25.42 -1.10 34.09
N GLU A 42 25.55 -2.25 33.43
CA GLU A 42 26.20 -2.31 32.13
C GLU A 42 25.44 -1.31 31.28
N VAL A 43 26.04 -0.15 31.07
CA VAL A 43 25.54 0.84 30.12
C VAL A 43 25.84 0.27 28.76
N GLY A 44 25.11 -0.78 28.41
CA GLY A 44 25.02 -1.25 27.04
C GLY A 44 24.61 -0.07 26.18
N SER A 45 25.03 -0.01 24.93
CA SER A 45 24.77 1.17 24.09
C SER A 45 23.29 1.45 23.90
N GLY A 46 22.41 0.55 24.28
CA GLY A 46 20.96 0.67 24.10
C GLY A 46 20.52 0.66 22.64
N TRP A 47 21.46 0.61 21.70
CA TRP A 47 21.15 0.58 20.27
C TRP A 47 20.78 -0.81 19.77
N TYR A 48 19.83 -0.86 18.85
CA TYR A 48 19.46 -2.10 18.17
C TYR A 48 19.20 -1.87 16.68
N LEU A 49 19.31 -2.94 15.93
CA LEU A 49 18.87 -3.02 14.54
C LEU A 49 17.57 -3.83 14.46
N ARG A 50 16.71 -3.45 13.54
CA ARG A 50 15.44 -4.13 13.32
C ARG A 50 15.18 -4.32 11.84
N GLY A 51 14.63 -5.48 11.49
CA GLY A 51 14.10 -5.79 10.17
C GLY A 51 12.73 -6.42 10.29
N ASP A 52 11.76 -5.94 9.52
CA ASP A 52 10.39 -6.46 9.53
C ASP A 52 9.96 -6.89 8.14
N VAL A 53 9.17 -7.95 8.10
CA VAL A 53 8.32 -8.30 6.97
C VAL A 53 6.87 -8.25 7.41
N GLY A 54 6.00 -7.77 6.56
CA GLY A 54 4.59 -7.63 6.90
C GLY A 54 3.69 -7.99 5.74
N TYR A 55 2.44 -8.24 6.07
CA TYR A 55 1.36 -8.48 5.12
C TYR A 55 0.19 -7.55 5.42
N ALA A 56 -0.23 -6.78 4.43
CA ALA A 56 -1.37 -5.89 4.55
C ALA A 56 -2.67 -6.69 4.45
N VAL A 57 -3.31 -6.89 5.58
CA VAL A 57 -4.62 -7.58 5.70
C VAL A 57 -5.78 -6.66 5.30
N SER A 58 -5.54 -5.35 5.26
CA SER A 58 -6.45 -4.36 4.74
C SER A 58 -5.67 -3.28 4.00
N HIS A 59 -6.15 -2.90 2.85
CA HIS A 59 -5.52 -1.93 1.96
C HIS A 59 -6.59 -1.13 1.21
N PRO A 60 -6.25 0.06 0.68
CA PRO A 60 -7.19 0.91 -0.03
C PRO A 60 -7.47 0.47 -1.47
N PHE A 61 -6.71 -0.51 -1.98
CA PHE A 61 -6.86 -1.01 -3.34
C PHE A 61 -8.06 -1.94 -3.39
N THR A 62 -9.15 -1.48 -3.97
CA THR A 62 -10.40 -2.23 -4.05
C THR A 62 -10.27 -3.30 -5.14
N ASP A 63 -10.43 -4.55 -4.76
CA ASP A 63 -10.65 -5.66 -5.68
C ASP A 63 -12.14 -5.66 -6.07
N GLU A 64 -12.57 -4.78 -6.95
CA GLU A 64 -13.85 -4.98 -7.60
C GLU A 64 -13.68 -6.16 -8.58
N ASN A 65 -14.02 -7.34 -8.08
CA ASN A 65 -14.27 -8.47 -8.95
C ASN A 65 -15.30 -8.03 -9.97
N ASN A 66 -14.88 -7.94 -11.21
CA ASN A 66 -15.69 -7.53 -12.33
C ASN A 66 -16.84 -8.54 -12.50
N ALA A 67 -17.96 -8.30 -11.81
CA ALA A 67 -19.13 -9.17 -11.80
C ALA A 67 -19.76 -9.32 -13.20
N LEU A 68 -19.29 -8.60 -14.20
CA LEU A 68 -19.82 -8.60 -15.56
C LEU A 68 -18.98 -9.41 -16.55
N GLY A 69 -17.80 -9.93 -16.18
CA GLY A 69 -17.05 -10.89 -17.00
C GLY A 69 -16.62 -10.41 -18.40
N LEU A 70 -16.66 -9.10 -18.66
CA LEU A 70 -16.48 -8.54 -19.99
C LEU A 70 -15.04 -8.10 -20.29
N VAL A 71 -14.15 -8.11 -19.30
CA VAL A 71 -12.78 -7.62 -19.47
C VAL A 71 -11.84 -8.50 -18.66
N ASN A 72 -10.82 -9.07 -19.28
CA ASN A 72 -9.72 -9.74 -18.60
C ASN A 72 -8.86 -8.69 -17.89
N PHE A 73 -9.26 -8.32 -16.70
CA PHE A 73 -8.56 -7.34 -15.89
C PHE A 73 -7.39 -8.01 -15.17
N SER A 74 -6.18 -7.79 -15.66
CA SER A 74 -5.00 -8.32 -14.98
C SER A 74 -4.67 -7.47 -13.77
N GLN A 75 -4.68 -8.09 -12.60
CA GLN A 75 -4.31 -7.45 -11.35
C GLN A 75 -3.11 -8.16 -10.75
N SER A 76 -2.08 -7.39 -10.43
CA SER A 76 -0.93 -7.84 -9.67
C SER A 76 -0.77 -6.93 -8.45
N SER A 77 -1.00 -7.49 -7.27
CA SER A 77 -0.86 -6.77 -6.01
C SER A 77 0.22 -7.40 -5.15
N SER A 78 1.18 -6.61 -4.72
CA SER A 78 2.10 -7.01 -3.66
C SER A 78 1.64 -6.41 -2.34
N LEU A 79 0.98 -7.21 -1.54
CA LEU A 79 0.51 -6.83 -0.21
C LEU A 79 1.58 -7.00 0.88
N PHE A 80 2.76 -7.50 0.47
CA PHE A 80 3.91 -7.61 1.37
C PHE A 80 4.56 -6.25 1.57
N THR A 81 4.97 -6.01 2.80
CA THR A 81 5.77 -4.85 3.22
C THR A 81 7.09 -5.34 3.77
N GLY A 82 8.10 -4.50 3.71
CA GLY A 82 9.38 -4.74 4.36
C GLY A 82 9.91 -3.44 4.93
N SER A 83 10.53 -3.50 6.10
CA SER A 83 11.19 -2.34 6.70
C SER A 83 12.49 -2.72 7.37
N VAL A 84 13.40 -1.76 7.44
CA VAL A 84 14.63 -1.84 8.22
C VAL A 84 14.74 -0.59 9.07
N GLY A 85 15.28 -0.74 10.27
CA GLY A 85 15.37 0.38 11.21
C GLY A 85 16.52 0.24 12.18
N ILE A 86 16.81 1.37 12.81
CA ILE A 86 17.69 1.48 13.93
C ILE A 86 16.90 2.06 15.10
N GLY A 87 17.08 1.51 16.28
CA GLY A 87 16.39 1.96 17.46
C GLY A 87 17.30 2.10 18.67
N TYR A 88 16.76 2.71 19.70
CA TYR A 88 17.43 2.95 20.95
C TYR A 88 16.49 2.71 22.14
N HIS A 89 16.93 1.90 23.10
CA HIS A 89 16.26 1.73 24.38
C HIS A 89 16.57 2.92 25.28
N LEU A 90 15.58 3.77 25.53
CA LEU A 90 15.72 4.87 26.49
C LEU A 90 15.78 4.35 27.93
N ASN A 91 15.01 3.32 28.21
CA ASN A 91 14.97 2.55 29.45
C ASN A 91 14.26 1.21 29.19
N ASP A 92 14.00 0.42 30.22
CA ASP A 92 13.37 -0.90 30.15
C ASP A 92 11.95 -0.88 29.57
N TYR A 93 11.31 0.29 29.54
CA TYR A 93 9.92 0.45 29.11
C TYR A 93 9.75 1.27 27.84
N LEU A 94 10.75 2.04 27.44
CA LEU A 94 10.63 3.00 26.35
C LEU A 94 11.70 2.76 25.28
N ARG A 95 11.24 2.65 24.03
CA ARG A 95 12.10 2.53 22.85
C ARG A 95 11.75 3.60 21.82
N LEU A 96 12.77 4.14 21.17
CA LEU A 96 12.64 4.99 19.99
C LEU A 96 13.24 4.27 18.79
N GLU A 97 12.64 4.45 17.62
CA GLU A 97 13.08 3.78 16.40
C GLU A 97 12.91 4.70 15.19
N LEU A 98 13.90 4.71 14.32
CA LEU A 98 13.79 5.28 12.99
C LEU A 98 13.84 4.14 11.99
N ASN A 99 12.81 4.01 11.17
CA ASN A 99 12.75 2.97 10.15
C ASN A 99 12.39 3.50 8.76
N GLY A 100 12.87 2.80 7.73
CA GLY A 100 12.51 3.00 6.35
C GLY A 100 11.88 1.72 5.80
N GLY A 101 10.80 1.86 5.04
CA GLY A 101 10.07 0.71 4.54
C GLY A 101 9.45 0.91 3.18
N ILE A 102 9.13 -0.22 2.55
CA ILE A 102 8.33 -0.30 1.33
C ILE A 102 6.86 -0.51 1.70
N LEU A 103 6.00 0.22 1.04
CA LEU A 103 4.55 0.11 1.23
C LEU A 103 3.95 -0.91 0.23
N PRO A 104 2.77 -1.45 0.52
CA PRO A 104 2.04 -2.27 -0.45
C PRO A 104 1.90 -1.55 -1.79
N SER A 105 1.99 -2.33 -2.86
CA SER A 105 1.85 -1.83 -4.22
C SER A 105 0.83 -2.65 -4.98
N ASN A 106 0.18 -2.01 -5.94
CA ASN A 106 -0.65 -2.72 -6.89
C ASN A 106 -0.43 -2.19 -8.31
N GLU A 107 -0.63 -3.08 -9.25
CA GLU A 107 -0.70 -2.79 -10.68
C GLU A 107 -1.96 -3.45 -11.20
N PHE A 108 -2.74 -2.70 -11.96
CA PHE A 108 -3.96 -3.20 -12.55
C PHE A 108 -4.20 -2.54 -13.90
N GLY A 109 -4.77 -3.27 -14.80
CA GLY A 109 -5.04 -2.73 -16.13
C GLY A 109 -5.34 -3.82 -17.12
N ASP A 110 -5.90 -3.38 -18.21
CA ASP A 110 -6.29 -4.25 -19.29
C ASP A 110 -5.91 -3.64 -20.64
N HIS A 111 -5.61 -4.55 -21.57
CA HIS A 111 -5.58 -4.31 -22.99
C HIS A 111 -6.75 -5.06 -23.59
N ALA A 112 -7.96 -4.51 -23.50
CA ALA A 112 -9.13 -5.13 -24.04
C ALA A 112 -9.36 -4.73 -25.50
N LEU A 113 -9.69 -5.71 -26.34
CA LEU A 113 -10.27 -5.45 -27.65
C LEU A 113 -11.71 -5.01 -27.44
N VAL A 114 -12.03 -3.78 -27.84
CA VAL A 114 -13.39 -3.23 -27.80
C VAL A 114 -13.97 -3.33 -29.21
N PRO A 115 -14.94 -4.24 -29.44
CA PRO A 115 -15.57 -4.38 -30.75
C PRO A 115 -16.27 -3.08 -31.14
N ASN A 116 -15.98 -2.58 -32.35
CA ASN A 116 -16.50 -1.31 -32.86
C ASN A 116 -16.27 -0.10 -31.94
N GLY A 117 -15.27 -0.17 -31.03
CA GLY A 117 -15.02 0.86 -30.01
C GLY A 117 -14.39 2.14 -30.57
N CYS A 118 -13.75 2.07 -31.74
CA CYS A 118 -13.11 3.21 -32.37
C CYS A 118 -13.90 3.71 -33.57
N ALA A 119 -14.28 5.00 -33.50
CA ALA A 119 -14.94 5.69 -34.60
C ALA A 119 -13.90 6.35 -35.51
N GLY A 120 -14.16 6.36 -36.80
CA GLY A 120 -13.34 6.99 -37.83
C GLY A 120 -14.15 7.37 -39.04
N THR A 121 -13.44 7.91 -40.04
CA THR A 121 -14.04 8.30 -41.31
C THR A 121 -13.34 7.56 -42.46
N THR A 122 -14.11 6.84 -43.24
CA THR A 122 -13.64 6.24 -44.48
C THR A 122 -13.90 7.21 -45.63
N ASN A 123 -12.83 7.69 -46.26
CA ASN A 123 -12.91 8.57 -47.42
C ASN A 123 -12.86 7.73 -48.69
N SER A 124 -13.84 7.92 -49.54
CA SER A 124 -13.91 7.22 -50.83
C SER A 124 -13.96 8.21 -51.98
N LEU A 125 -13.26 7.89 -53.06
CA LEU A 125 -13.31 8.70 -54.28
C LEU A 125 -14.46 8.25 -55.19
N PHE A 126 -15.31 9.19 -55.57
CA PHE A 126 -16.37 8.97 -56.53
C PHE A 126 -16.17 9.86 -57.76
N PRO A 127 -16.41 9.38 -58.97
CA PRO A 127 -16.36 10.20 -60.18
C PRO A 127 -17.34 11.36 -60.09
N ASP A 128 -16.89 12.58 -60.45
CA ASP A 128 -17.71 13.78 -60.46
C ASP A 128 -18.53 14.01 -61.74
N GLY A 129 -18.41 13.08 -62.67
CA GLY A 129 -19.07 13.14 -63.98
C GLY A 129 -18.40 14.06 -65.03
N ASN A 130 -17.37 14.82 -64.61
CA ASN A 130 -16.63 15.76 -65.47
C ASN A 130 -15.16 15.35 -65.67
N GLY A 131 -14.84 14.04 -65.34
CA GLY A 131 -13.49 13.52 -65.44
C GLY A 131 -12.63 13.72 -64.20
N GLY A 132 -13.19 14.24 -63.12
CA GLY A 132 -12.58 14.38 -61.79
C GLY A 132 -13.19 13.42 -60.78
N PHE A 133 -12.73 13.53 -59.54
CA PHE A 133 -13.20 12.75 -58.39
C PHE A 133 -13.57 13.67 -57.23
N ILE A 134 -14.62 13.34 -56.51
CA ILE A 134 -15.01 13.93 -55.24
C ILE A 134 -14.71 12.95 -54.12
N ILE A 135 -14.29 13.45 -52.98
CA ILE A 135 -14.10 12.67 -51.74
C ILE A 135 -15.43 12.68 -50.97
N VAL A 136 -15.95 11.50 -50.73
CA VAL A 136 -17.15 11.31 -49.91
C VAL A 136 -16.74 10.67 -48.57
N PRO A 137 -16.79 11.42 -47.48
CA PRO A 137 -16.53 10.88 -46.16
C PRO A 137 -17.73 10.09 -45.65
N THR A 138 -17.46 8.90 -45.14
CA THR A 138 -18.48 8.02 -44.55
C THR A 138 -17.99 7.62 -43.14
N ALA A 139 -18.81 7.84 -42.12
CA ALA A 139 -18.52 7.42 -40.78
C ALA A 139 -18.49 5.87 -40.72
N ALA A 140 -17.48 5.35 -40.07
CA ALA A 140 -17.28 3.93 -39.85
C ALA A 140 -16.72 3.64 -38.49
N THR A 141 -16.84 2.39 -38.03
CA THR A 141 -16.27 1.94 -36.75
C THR A 141 -15.40 0.71 -36.98
N GLN A 142 -14.37 0.56 -36.13
CA GLN A 142 -13.49 -0.62 -36.10
C GLN A 142 -13.30 -1.11 -34.69
N ASP A 143 -12.88 -2.37 -34.54
CA ASP A 143 -12.39 -2.90 -33.28
C ASP A 143 -11.08 -2.22 -32.90
N CYS A 144 -10.96 -1.82 -31.65
CA CYS A 144 -9.77 -1.16 -31.16
C CYS A 144 -9.34 -1.67 -29.79
N MET A 145 -8.05 -1.47 -29.48
CA MET A 145 -7.49 -1.81 -28.18
C MET A 145 -7.64 -0.63 -27.23
N ALA A 146 -8.45 -0.77 -26.20
CA ALA A 146 -8.44 0.16 -25.07
C ALA A 146 -7.22 -0.13 -24.19
N SER A 147 -6.52 0.90 -23.75
CA SER A 147 -5.38 0.80 -22.84
C SER A 147 -5.71 1.55 -21.57
N ASN A 148 -6.07 0.80 -20.55
CA ASN A 148 -6.35 1.33 -19.20
C ASN A 148 -5.38 0.67 -18.24
N TYR A 149 -4.56 1.48 -17.55
CA TYR A 149 -3.54 0.97 -16.64
C TYR A 149 -3.41 1.89 -15.44
N GLY A 150 -3.28 1.28 -14.27
CA GLY A 150 -3.06 1.98 -13.02
C GLY A 150 -1.98 1.29 -12.19
N THR A 151 -1.11 2.06 -11.56
CA THR A 151 -0.14 1.54 -10.60
C THR A 151 0.00 2.46 -9.40
N ASN A 152 0.17 1.85 -8.23
CA ASN A 152 0.44 2.55 -6.98
C ASN A 152 1.67 1.92 -6.33
N LYS A 153 2.62 2.77 -5.93
CA LYS A 153 3.87 2.37 -5.25
C LYS A 153 4.22 3.40 -4.18
N GLY A 154 4.86 2.96 -3.10
CA GLY A 154 5.25 3.89 -2.05
C GLY A 154 6.38 3.38 -1.17
N TYR A 155 7.00 4.34 -0.49
CA TYR A 155 8.03 4.14 0.52
C TYR A 155 7.72 5.03 1.72
N SER A 156 8.20 4.65 2.89
CA SER A 156 8.02 5.45 4.10
C SER A 156 9.31 5.57 4.91
N VAL A 157 9.44 6.68 5.61
CA VAL A 157 10.43 6.87 6.69
C VAL A 157 9.66 7.35 7.91
N MET A 158 9.76 6.59 9.00
CA MET A 158 8.97 6.77 10.20
C MET A 158 9.86 6.86 11.44
N ALA A 159 9.53 7.80 12.32
CA ALA A 159 10.03 7.84 13.70
C ALA A 159 8.95 7.28 14.63
N ASN A 160 9.26 6.21 15.32
CA ASN A 160 8.33 5.47 16.15
C ASN A 160 8.77 5.51 17.62
N GLY A 161 7.81 5.51 18.51
CA GLY A 161 7.99 5.29 19.93
C GLY A 161 7.20 4.08 20.39
N TYR A 162 7.80 3.26 21.24
CA TYR A 162 7.18 2.07 21.80
C TYR A 162 7.23 2.09 23.32
N VAL A 163 6.17 1.60 23.93
CA VAL A 163 6.08 1.35 25.37
C VAL A 163 5.99 -0.17 25.56
N ASP A 164 6.98 -0.73 26.22
CA ASP A 164 7.04 -2.12 26.63
C ASP A 164 6.33 -2.28 27.97
N LEU A 165 5.35 -3.20 28.03
CA LEU A 165 4.43 -3.34 29.17
C LEU A 165 4.94 -4.31 30.24
N GLY A 166 6.23 -4.64 30.19
CA GLY A 166 6.89 -5.57 31.11
C GLY A 166 7.03 -6.96 30.50
N THR A 167 8.09 -7.67 30.90
CA THR A 167 8.44 -8.99 30.39
C THR A 167 7.95 -10.08 31.32
N TYR A 168 7.21 -11.04 30.79
CA TYR A 168 6.76 -12.23 31.50
C TYR A 168 7.15 -13.49 30.69
N VAL A 169 7.96 -14.35 31.28
CA VAL A 169 8.47 -15.59 30.66
C VAL A 169 9.08 -15.36 29.26
N GLY A 170 9.86 -14.27 29.13
CA GLY A 170 10.51 -13.92 27.86
C GLY A 170 9.60 -13.24 26.82
N ILE A 171 8.33 -13.02 27.13
CA ILE A 171 7.37 -12.32 26.26
C ILE A 171 7.15 -10.92 26.83
N THR A 172 7.31 -9.93 25.97
CA THR A 172 7.10 -8.50 26.30
C THR A 172 6.01 -7.94 25.38
N PRO A 173 4.78 -7.74 25.89
CA PRO A 173 3.77 -6.99 25.15
C PRO A 173 4.22 -5.54 24.98
N TYR A 174 3.89 -4.94 23.83
CA TYR A 174 4.18 -3.54 23.56
C TYR A 174 3.06 -2.84 22.82
N ILE A 175 2.98 -1.54 22.98
CA ILE A 175 2.19 -0.63 22.18
C ILE A 175 3.10 0.43 21.60
N GLY A 176 2.77 0.96 20.45
CA GLY A 176 3.59 1.98 19.83
C GLY A 176 2.83 2.82 18.82
N GLY A 177 3.48 3.91 18.45
CA GLY A 177 2.99 4.77 17.40
C GLY A 177 4.12 5.58 16.80
N GLY A 178 3.89 6.10 15.61
CA GLY A 178 4.91 6.84 14.88
C GLY A 178 4.34 7.92 14.00
N ILE A 179 5.23 8.83 13.66
CA ILE A 179 5.00 9.89 12.67
C ILE A 179 6.16 9.90 11.68
N GLY A 180 5.88 10.31 10.46
CA GLY A 180 6.92 10.35 9.44
C GLY A 180 6.41 10.87 8.12
N VAL A 181 7.12 10.49 7.07
CA VAL A 181 6.77 10.86 5.70
C VAL A 181 6.67 9.61 4.84
N ALA A 182 5.66 9.60 3.96
CA ALA A 182 5.49 8.59 2.94
C ALA A 182 5.62 9.24 1.56
N TYR A 183 6.46 8.67 0.72
CA TYR A 183 6.54 8.98 -0.69
C TYR A 183 5.58 8.06 -1.42
N ASN A 184 4.53 8.63 -2.02
CA ASN A 184 3.52 7.90 -2.76
C ASN A 184 3.57 8.34 -4.22
N ARG A 185 3.57 7.36 -5.10
CA ARG A 185 3.49 7.56 -6.55
C ARG A 185 2.34 6.74 -7.10
N TYR A 186 1.48 7.39 -7.84
CA TYR A 186 0.54 6.72 -8.71
C TYR A 186 0.81 7.11 -10.17
N PHE A 187 0.42 6.20 -11.05
CA PHE A 187 0.40 6.41 -12.49
C PHE A 187 -0.92 5.84 -13.03
N LYS A 188 -1.58 6.59 -13.88
CA LYS A 188 -2.84 6.20 -14.50
C LYS A 188 -2.77 6.53 -15.98
N THR A 189 -3.08 5.56 -16.82
CA THR A 189 -3.43 5.81 -18.22
C THR A 189 -4.86 5.35 -18.46
N GLN A 190 -5.61 6.17 -19.14
CA GLN A 190 -6.94 5.81 -19.59
C GLN A 190 -7.11 6.39 -20.98
N GLY A 191 -7.40 5.55 -21.97
CA GLY A 191 -7.56 6.08 -23.29
C GLY A 191 -8.00 5.06 -24.29
N GLU A 192 -8.53 5.59 -25.37
CA GLU A 192 -8.86 4.88 -26.60
C GLU A 192 -7.82 5.26 -27.64
N ARG A 193 -7.53 4.35 -28.54
CA ARG A 193 -6.71 4.67 -29.70
C ARG A 193 -7.59 5.39 -30.72
N GLU A 194 -7.26 6.63 -31.04
CA GLU A 194 -7.84 7.26 -32.21
C GLU A 194 -7.32 6.62 -33.48
N CYS A 195 -8.17 6.61 -34.46
CA CYS A 195 -7.88 6.07 -35.76
C CYS A 195 -7.15 7.10 -36.61
N VAL A 196 -6.10 6.68 -37.26
CA VAL A 196 -5.37 7.51 -38.26
C VAL A 196 -6.05 7.33 -39.60
N GLU A 197 -6.39 8.43 -40.24
CA GLU A 197 -6.98 8.42 -41.57
C GLU A 197 -6.00 7.89 -42.60
N ILE A 198 -6.48 6.98 -43.41
CA ILE A 198 -5.78 6.46 -44.60
C ILE A 198 -6.38 7.15 -45.82
N ALA A 199 -5.57 7.96 -46.49
CA ALA A 199 -5.99 8.65 -47.72
C ALA A 199 -6.50 7.68 -48.80
N PRO A 200 -7.53 8.04 -49.58
CA PRO A 200 -8.02 7.21 -50.64
C PRO A 200 -6.96 6.93 -51.71
N ASP A 201 -6.87 5.67 -52.12
CA ASP A 201 -6.00 5.24 -53.22
C ASP A 201 -6.54 5.77 -54.53
N ALA A 202 -5.68 6.39 -55.34
CA ALA A 202 -6.09 7.03 -56.59
C ALA A 202 -6.62 6.03 -57.65
N THR A 203 -6.33 4.74 -57.52
CA THR A 203 -6.68 3.70 -58.47
C THR A 203 -7.97 3.00 -58.07
N SER A 204 -8.10 2.64 -56.79
CA SER A 204 -9.26 1.92 -56.26
C SER A 204 -10.37 2.84 -55.74
N GLY A 205 -10.05 4.11 -55.46
CA GLY A 205 -10.96 5.05 -54.80
C GLY A 205 -11.24 4.72 -53.35
N ALA A 206 -10.64 3.68 -52.79
CA ALA A 206 -10.88 3.23 -51.42
C ALA A 206 -9.93 3.91 -50.45
N GLY A 207 -10.50 4.59 -49.48
CA GLY A 207 -9.82 5.08 -48.30
C GLY A 207 -10.17 4.25 -47.07
N GLY A 208 -9.67 4.65 -45.93
CA GLY A 208 -9.96 3.95 -44.69
C GLY A 208 -9.40 4.68 -43.47
N PHE A 209 -9.31 3.96 -42.37
CA PHE A 209 -8.64 4.39 -41.16
C PHE A 209 -8.05 3.17 -40.45
N ALA A 210 -6.96 3.40 -39.72
CA ALA A 210 -6.30 2.39 -38.92
C ALA A 210 -6.31 2.82 -37.44
N CYS A 211 -6.91 1.99 -36.58
CA CYS A 211 -7.11 2.31 -35.15
C CYS A 211 -6.03 1.71 -34.24
N ASN A 212 -5.14 0.89 -34.78
CA ASN A 212 -4.07 0.24 -34.00
C ASN A 212 -2.68 0.87 -34.19
N ASP A 213 -2.62 2.02 -34.86
CA ASP A 213 -1.37 2.74 -35.02
C ASP A 213 -0.98 3.40 -33.68
N PRO A 214 0.25 3.19 -33.18
CA PRO A 214 0.73 3.88 -31.97
C PRO A 214 0.65 5.41 -32.04
N ALA A 215 0.74 5.98 -33.25
CA ALA A 215 0.62 7.43 -33.47
C ALA A 215 -0.80 7.96 -33.25
N GLY A 216 -1.82 7.10 -33.32
CA GLY A 216 -3.21 7.46 -33.09
C GLY A 216 -3.68 7.24 -31.65
N TYR A 217 -2.78 6.93 -30.69
CA TYR A 217 -3.18 6.79 -29.30
C TYR A 217 -3.43 8.15 -28.67
N ARG A 218 -4.66 8.38 -28.28
CA ARG A 218 -5.06 9.53 -27.45
C ARG A 218 -5.62 9.04 -26.14
N GLY A 219 -4.75 8.96 -25.15
CA GLY A 219 -5.09 8.67 -23.77
C GLY A 219 -4.83 9.86 -22.87
N SER A 220 -5.50 9.91 -21.76
CA SER A 220 -5.14 10.78 -20.66
C SER A 220 -4.17 10.07 -19.76
N GLU A 221 -2.98 10.63 -19.56
CA GLU A 221 -2.05 10.21 -18.54
C GLU A 221 -2.16 11.15 -17.33
N ASP A 222 -2.27 10.57 -16.14
CA ASP A 222 -2.16 11.29 -14.89
C ASP A 222 -1.18 10.56 -13.99
N SER A 223 -0.18 11.27 -13.53
CA SER A 223 0.82 10.74 -12.63
C SER A 223 1.17 11.76 -11.56
N GLN A 224 1.29 11.29 -10.35
CA GLN A 224 1.77 12.13 -9.25
C GLN A 224 2.71 11.34 -8.37
N ALA A 225 3.82 12.00 -8.01
CA ALA A 225 4.77 11.52 -7.02
C ALA A 225 4.91 12.61 -5.95
N LYS A 226 4.59 12.30 -4.69
CA LYS A 226 4.58 13.31 -3.63
C LYS A 226 4.90 12.71 -2.27
N PHE A 227 5.60 13.52 -1.45
CA PHE A 227 5.77 13.28 -0.03
C PHE A 227 4.53 13.76 0.73
N ASN A 228 4.04 12.94 1.64
CA ASN A 228 2.90 13.22 2.49
C ASN A 228 3.22 12.84 3.92
N LEU A 229 2.62 13.53 4.88
CA LEU A 229 2.68 13.14 6.28
C LEU A 229 2.06 11.76 6.45
N ALA A 230 2.73 10.92 7.23
CA ALA A 230 2.26 9.60 7.61
C ALA A 230 2.24 9.47 9.13
N TYR A 231 1.35 8.63 9.64
CA TYR A 231 1.34 8.22 11.05
C TYR A 231 0.96 6.75 11.17
N SER A 232 1.39 6.15 12.25
CA SER A 232 1.07 4.77 12.57
C SER A 232 0.72 4.60 14.04
N ILE A 233 -0.05 3.57 14.34
CA ILE A 233 -0.31 3.07 15.68
C ILE A 233 -0.37 1.55 15.61
N GLY A 234 0.19 0.89 16.62
CA GLY A 234 0.22 -0.56 16.65
C GLY A 234 0.44 -1.14 18.02
N ALA A 235 0.32 -2.44 18.09
CA ALA A 235 0.58 -3.24 19.28
C ALA A 235 1.14 -4.60 18.88
N GLY A 236 1.87 -5.23 19.78
CA GLY A 236 2.46 -6.53 19.51
C GLY A 236 3.04 -7.21 20.72
N LEU A 237 3.72 -8.31 20.44
CA LEU A 237 4.44 -9.14 21.40
C LEU A 237 5.88 -9.28 20.92
N SER A 238 6.83 -9.08 21.79
CA SER A 238 8.23 -9.38 21.57
C SER A 238 8.62 -10.63 22.36
N TYR A 239 9.27 -11.56 21.71
CA TYR A 239 9.80 -12.76 22.34
C TYR A 239 11.33 -12.76 22.30
N GLN A 240 11.96 -12.79 23.44
CA GLN A 240 13.42 -12.81 23.55
C GLN A 240 13.94 -14.24 23.29
N VAL A 241 14.56 -14.42 22.13
CA VAL A 241 15.12 -15.73 21.71
C VAL A 241 16.50 -15.97 22.33
N SER A 242 17.29 -14.90 22.44
CA SER A 242 18.62 -14.91 23.08
C SER A 242 18.89 -13.56 23.73
N LYS A 243 20.06 -13.41 24.36
CA LYS A 243 20.44 -12.14 25.03
C LYS A 243 20.34 -10.92 24.09
N ASN A 244 20.66 -11.12 22.81
CA ASN A 244 20.73 -10.04 21.84
C ASN A 244 19.69 -10.15 20.71
N VAL A 245 18.85 -11.20 20.70
CA VAL A 245 17.91 -11.44 19.60
C VAL A 245 16.50 -11.55 20.11
N SER A 246 15.61 -10.75 19.56
CA SER A 246 14.18 -10.80 19.82
C SER A 246 13.38 -10.96 18.52
N LEU A 247 12.30 -11.72 18.59
CA LEU A 247 11.28 -11.83 17.56
C LEU A 247 10.07 -10.98 17.96
N ASP A 248 9.65 -10.10 17.08
CA ASP A 248 8.51 -9.23 17.29
C ASP A 248 7.36 -9.68 16.38
N PHE A 249 6.18 -9.88 16.95
CA PHE A 249 4.95 -10.09 16.22
C PHE A 249 3.99 -8.95 16.52
N GLY A 250 3.55 -8.23 15.50
CA GLY A 250 2.77 -7.02 15.69
C GLY A 250 1.67 -6.80 14.68
N TYR A 251 0.75 -5.95 15.05
CA TYR A 251 -0.28 -5.39 14.19
C TYR A 251 -0.13 -3.88 14.16
N GLU A 252 -0.16 -3.32 12.97
CA GLU A 252 0.00 -1.88 12.75
C GLU A 252 -1.12 -1.35 11.85
N TYR A 253 -1.71 -0.25 12.26
CA TYR A 253 -2.48 0.63 11.42
C TYR A 253 -1.58 1.78 10.96
N PHE A 254 -1.41 1.90 9.65
CA PHE A 254 -0.60 2.94 9.01
C PHE A 254 -1.49 3.80 8.12
N SER A 255 -1.31 5.13 8.18
CA SER A 255 -2.15 6.07 7.45
C SER A 255 -1.34 7.20 6.82
N VAL A 256 -1.72 7.54 5.58
CA VAL A 256 -1.21 8.69 4.81
C VAL A 256 -2.40 9.51 4.32
N PRO A 257 -2.94 10.44 5.13
CA PRO A 257 -4.18 11.16 4.80
C PRO A 257 -4.09 12.01 3.53
N GLY A 258 -2.87 12.50 3.21
CA GLY A 258 -2.59 13.29 2.01
C GLY A 258 -2.25 12.46 0.78
N GLY A 259 -2.01 11.16 0.95
CA GLY A 259 -1.62 10.25 -0.12
C GLY A 259 -2.74 10.08 -1.14
N LYS A 260 -2.39 10.12 -2.41
CA LYS A 260 -3.32 9.81 -3.51
C LYS A 260 -2.96 8.47 -4.12
N TYR A 261 -3.96 7.76 -4.57
CA TYR A 261 -3.82 6.48 -5.26
C TYR A 261 -4.91 6.32 -6.32
N VAL A 262 -4.65 5.46 -7.29
CA VAL A 262 -5.61 5.08 -8.33
C VAL A 262 -6.31 3.81 -7.90
N ALA A 263 -7.63 3.79 -8.02
CA ALA A 263 -8.45 2.60 -7.89
C ALA A 263 -9.36 2.45 -9.11
N TYR A 264 -9.78 1.24 -9.38
CA TYR A 264 -10.81 0.97 -10.38
C TYR A 264 -12.13 0.74 -9.65
N ASP A 265 -13.07 1.66 -9.82
CA ASP A 265 -14.39 1.59 -9.23
C ASP A 265 -15.45 2.16 -10.18
N GLY A 266 -16.65 1.59 -10.15
CA GLY A 266 -17.74 2.04 -10.99
C GLY A 266 -17.46 1.95 -12.50
N GLY A 267 -16.55 1.07 -12.94
CA GLY A 267 -16.18 0.93 -14.34
C GLY A 267 -15.15 1.96 -14.85
N ALA A 268 -14.53 2.73 -13.97
CA ALA A 268 -13.57 3.76 -14.33
C ALA A 268 -12.37 3.79 -13.37
N PHE A 269 -11.26 4.35 -13.86
CA PHE A 269 -10.07 4.62 -13.04
C PHE A 269 -10.22 5.95 -12.32
N ASN A 270 -10.41 5.90 -11.01
CA ASN A 270 -10.59 7.06 -10.16
C ASN A 270 -9.39 7.31 -9.26
N ILE A 271 -9.11 8.60 -8.98
CA ILE A 271 -8.06 8.99 -8.07
C ILE A 271 -8.69 9.29 -6.72
N HIS A 272 -8.29 8.49 -5.74
CA HIS A 272 -8.70 8.65 -4.35
C HIS A 272 -7.62 9.31 -3.51
N LYS A 273 -8.02 9.81 -2.35
CA LYS A 273 -7.15 10.43 -1.36
C LYS A 273 -7.34 9.74 0.00
N GLY A 274 -6.23 9.55 0.69
CA GLY A 274 -6.22 8.86 1.99
C GLY A 274 -5.87 7.39 1.83
N ILE A 275 -4.60 7.06 2.08
CA ILE A 275 -4.08 5.70 2.01
C ILE A 275 -4.01 5.16 3.42
N ASN A 276 -4.63 4.00 3.66
CA ASN A 276 -4.62 3.32 4.95
C ASN A 276 -4.30 1.84 4.76
N TYR A 277 -3.41 1.33 5.60
CA TYR A 277 -3.06 -0.09 5.64
C TYR A 277 -3.26 -0.64 7.05
N GLN A 278 -3.72 -1.87 7.13
CA GLN A 278 -3.68 -2.67 8.35
C GLN A 278 -2.76 -3.85 8.08
N THR A 279 -1.66 -3.91 8.82
CA THR A 279 -0.57 -4.84 8.50
C THR A 279 -0.26 -5.70 9.71
N VAL A 280 -0.14 -7.01 9.49
CA VAL A 280 0.48 -7.94 10.43
C VAL A 280 1.96 -7.99 10.10
N LYS A 281 2.82 -7.82 11.10
CA LYS A 281 4.28 -7.76 10.95
C LYS A 281 4.97 -8.84 11.77
N LEU A 282 6.01 -9.40 11.18
CA LEU A 282 7.00 -10.23 11.87
C LEU A 282 8.34 -9.53 11.77
N GLY A 283 8.95 -9.23 12.91
CA GLY A 283 10.21 -8.52 13.02
C GLY A 283 11.28 -9.34 13.69
N LEU A 284 12.52 -9.07 13.30
CA LEU A 284 13.71 -9.51 14.00
C LEU A 284 14.45 -8.28 14.52
N ARG A 285 14.72 -8.26 15.82
CA ARG A 285 15.50 -7.21 16.49
C ARG A 285 16.79 -7.81 17.00
N TYR A 286 17.89 -7.09 16.77
CA TYR A 286 19.22 -7.42 17.24
C TYR A 286 19.79 -6.29 18.08
N ASP A 287 19.93 -6.50 19.38
CA ASP A 287 20.53 -5.58 20.32
C ASP A 287 22.06 -5.63 20.18
N LEU A 288 22.67 -4.47 20.00
CA LEU A 288 24.07 -4.41 19.61
C LEU A 288 25.05 -4.74 20.75
N TRP A 289 24.58 -4.68 22.00
CA TRP A 289 25.30 -5.15 23.22
C TRP A 289 24.33 -5.33 24.41
#